data_21b4b0add1fc1a16bcb9198a2ff67234
#
_entry.id   21b4b0add1fc1a16bcb9198a2ff67234
#
_cell.length_a   1.000
_cell.length_b   1.000
_cell.length_c   1.000
_cell.angle_alpha   90.00
_cell.angle_beta   90.00
_cell.angle_gamma   90.00
#
_symmetry.space_group_name_H-M   'P 1'
#
loop_
_entity.id
_entity.type
_entity.pdbx_description
1 polymer ?
#
loop_
_entity_poly.entity_id
_entity_poly.type
_entity_poly.pdbx_seq_one_letter_code
_entity_poly.pdbx_strand_id
1 'polypeptide(L)'
;DVGGDDAVVGMVVVNKPDEESIMVVSENGYGKRSQVEEYRVTNRGAKGVKTLNITEKTGRLVAIKNVNDENDLMIINKSGITIRLAVSECRVMGRNTQGVRLINLSKKNDVIASVCKVMSSELEALAEQKSREAFAQSNEAFRNETGIAGDTVVSDDERANLPIDDENENITPIDFEETENDNQ
;
A
#
# COMPACT_ATOMS: atom_id res chain seq x y z
N ASP A 1 16.89 -21.81 -5.45
CA ASP A 1 16.53 -22.91 -4.53
C ASP A 1 16.06 -22.27 -3.22
N VAL A 2 14.86 -22.64 -2.78
CA VAL A 2 14.28 -22.26 -1.50
C VAL A 2 14.39 -23.50 -0.61
N GLY A 3 14.97 -23.38 0.57
CA GLY A 3 15.07 -24.49 1.54
C GLY A 3 13.69 -24.96 2.02
N GLY A 4 13.60 -26.13 2.63
CA GLY A 4 12.29 -26.71 3.01
C GLY A 4 11.44 -25.85 3.95
N ASP A 5 12.07 -25.00 4.76
CA ASP A 5 11.40 -24.09 5.71
C ASP A 5 11.43 -22.62 5.27
N ASP A 6 11.95 -22.33 4.09
CA ASP A 6 12.02 -21.00 3.54
C ASP A 6 10.77 -20.64 2.73
N ALA A 7 10.42 -19.36 2.70
CA ALA A 7 9.31 -18.85 1.92
C ALA A 7 9.72 -17.58 1.16
N VAL A 8 9.10 -17.39 0.00
CA VAL A 8 9.21 -16.13 -0.75
C VAL A 8 8.32 -15.09 -0.07
N VAL A 9 8.92 -14.05 0.51
CA VAL A 9 8.20 -12.96 1.21
C VAL A 9 7.68 -11.89 0.27
N GLY A 10 8.25 -11.74 -0.92
CA GLY A 10 7.80 -10.75 -1.87
C GLY A 10 8.71 -10.60 -3.07
N MET A 11 8.24 -9.81 -4.03
CA MET A 11 8.95 -9.42 -5.23
C MET A 11 8.72 -7.93 -5.47
N VAL A 12 9.76 -7.23 -5.92
CA VAL A 12 9.68 -5.83 -6.30
C VAL A 12 10.26 -5.63 -7.70
N VAL A 13 9.65 -4.73 -8.44
CA VAL A 13 10.15 -4.26 -9.74
C VAL A 13 10.83 -2.93 -9.51
N VAL A 14 12.06 -2.79 -9.96
CA VAL A 14 12.84 -1.55 -9.91
C VAL A 14 12.84 -0.95 -11.31
N ASN A 15 12.29 0.23 -11.47
CA ASN A 15 12.22 0.93 -12.76
C ASN A 15 13.31 2.00 -12.88
N LYS A 16 13.65 2.65 -11.78
CA LYS A 16 14.61 3.74 -11.70
C LYS A 16 15.62 3.48 -10.58
N PRO A 17 16.68 2.70 -10.85
CA PRO A 17 17.64 2.29 -9.82
C PRO A 17 18.28 3.45 -9.05
N ASP A 18 18.50 4.59 -9.74
CA ASP A 18 19.15 5.78 -9.17
C ASP A 18 18.22 6.60 -8.24
N GLU A 19 16.89 6.46 -8.41
CA GLU A 19 15.88 7.17 -7.62
C GLU A 19 15.23 6.29 -6.55
N GLU A 20 15.32 4.97 -6.69
CA GLU A 20 14.66 3.99 -5.84
C GLU A 20 15.64 3.32 -4.88
N SER A 21 15.14 2.92 -3.74
CA SER A 21 15.86 2.13 -2.74
C SER A 21 15.06 0.88 -2.38
N ILE A 22 15.74 -0.13 -1.90
CA ILE A 22 15.09 -1.36 -1.39
C ILE A 22 14.88 -1.23 0.11
N MET A 23 13.62 -1.16 0.52
CA MET A 23 13.21 -1.18 1.90
C MET A 23 12.86 -2.60 2.33
N VAL A 24 13.42 -3.05 3.43
CA VAL A 24 13.13 -4.34 4.05
C VAL A 24 12.70 -4.15 5.49
N VAL A 25 11.70 -4.94 5.90
CA VAL A 25 11.16 -4.90 7.26
C VAL A 25 11.09 -6.32 7.81
N SER A 26 11.48 -6.48 9.06
CA SER A 26 11.51 -7.76 9.77
C SER A 26 10.44 -7.84 10.85
N GLU A 27 10.16 -9.04 11.27
CA GLU A 27 9.12 -9.46 12.19
C GLU A 27 9.10 -8.67 13.52
N ASN A 28 10.28 -8.39 14.08
CA ASN A 28 10.41 -7.70 15.37
C ASN A 28 10.50 -6.17 15.23
N GLY A 29 10.06 -5.61 14.10
CA GLY A 29 9.98 -4.17 13.89
C GLY A 29 11.29 -3.50 13.52
N TYR A 30 12.28 -4.26 13.06
CA TYR A 30 13.50 -3.73 12.48
C TYR A 30 13.37 -3.60 10.98
N GLY A 31 13.99 -2.58 10.41
CA GLY A 31 14.03 -2.39 8.98
C GLY A 31 15.15 -1.47 8.55
N LYS A 32 15.35 -1.39 7.28
CA LYS A 32 16.31 -0.49 6.65
C LYS A 32 16.00 -0.32 5.19
N ARG A 33 16.53 0.75 4.62
CA ARG A 33 16.61 0.87 3.17
C ARG A 33 18.06 0.79 2.70
N SER A 34 18.27 0.19 1.55
CA SER A 34 19.58 0.04 0.91
C SER A 34 19.49 0.48 -0.53
N GLN A 35 20.58 0.99 -1.09
CA GLN A 35 20.63 1.35 -2.50
C GLN A 35 20.48 0.10 -3.38
N VAL A 36 19.82 0.27 -4.52
CA VAL A 36 19.63 -0.82 -5.49
C VAL A 36 20.97 -1.38 -6.00
N GLU A 37 21.96 -0.53 -6.16
CA GLU A 37 23.31 -0.87 -6.62
C GLU A 37 24.03 -1.90 -5.74
N GLU A 38 23.68 -1.99 -4.46
CA GLU A 38 24.22 -3.01 -3.57
C GLU A 38 23.77 -4.43 -3.92
N TYR A 39 22.75 -4.56 -4.79
CA TYR A 39 22.24 -5.84 -5.26
C TYR A 39 22.77 -6.10 -6.67
N ARG A 40 23.70 -7.06 -6.76
CA ARG A 40 24.28 -7.44 -8.06
C ARG A 40 23.23 -7.98 -9.02
N VAL A 41 23.32 -7.63 -10.28
CA VAL A 41 22.56 -8.25 -11.35
C VAL A 41 23.04 -9.69 -11.54
N THR A 42 22.14 -10.66 -11.59
CA THR A 42 22.46 -12.08 -11.70
C THR A 42 21.55 -12.78 -12.71
N ASN A 43 22.03 -13.88 -13.28
CA ASN A 43 21.22 -14.76 -14.12
C ASN A 43 20.27 -15.64 -13.29
N ARG A 44 19.35 -16.32 -13.97
CA ARG A 44 18.46 -17.32 -13.34
C ARG A 44 19.27 -18.43 -12.69
N GLY A 45 18.78 -18.95 -11.56
CA GLY A 45 19.43 -20.02 -10.81
C GLY A 45 20.67 -19.58 -10.04
N ALA A 46 21.00 -18.31 -10.03
CA ALA A 46 22.11 -17.79 -9.25
C ALA A 46 21.80 -17.80 -7.76
N LYS A 47 22.83 -17.99 -6.93
CA LYS A 47 22.72 -17.88 -5.49
C LYS A 47 22.44 -16.42 -5.10
N GLY A 48 21.41 -16.18 -4.29
CA GLY A 48 21.03 -14.86 -3.79
C GLY A 48 22.09 -14.19 -2.93
N VAL A 49 21.83 -12.95 -2.56
CA VAL A 49 22.66 -12.17 -1.64
C VAL A 49 21.86 -11.80 -0.40
N LYS A 50 22.54 -11.76 0.74
CA LYS A 50 21.90 -11.39 2.01
C LYS A 50 21.44 -9.92 1.95
N THR A 51 20.17 -9.67 2.30
CA THR A 51 19.60 -8.33 2.34
C THR A 51 19.46 -7.78 3.76
N LEU A 52 19.33 -8.64 4.76
CA LEU A 52 19.22 -8.28 6.18
C LEU A 52 20.00 -9.29 7.00
N ASN A 53 20.68 -8.84 8.05
CA ASN A 53 21.28 -9.75 9.02
C ASN A 53 20.19 -10.20 10.00
N ILE A 54 19.68 -11.41 9.79
CA ILE A 54 18.63 -12.03 10.61
C ILE A 54 19.26 -12.56 11.89
N THR A 55 18.71 -12.13 13.03
CA THR A 55 19.09 -12.54 14.37
C THR A 55 17.82 -12.72 15.21
N GLU A 56 17.91 -13.27 16.41
CA GLU A 56 16.77 -13.32 17.35
C GLU A 56 16.17 -11.93 17.62
N LYS A 57 17.02 -10.89 17.61
CA LYS A 57 16.59 -9.52 17.81
C LYS A 57 15.74 -8.98 16.66
N THR A 58 16.10 -9.28 15.42
CA THR A 58 15.40 -8.76 14.24
C THR A 58 14.18 -9.62 13.88
N GLY A 59 14.23 -10.91 14.15
CA GLY A 59 13.25 -11.86 13.63
C GLY A 59 13.40 -12.10 12.13
N ARG A 60 12.47 -12.82 11.53
CA ARG A 60 12.44 -13.14 10.09
C ARG A 60 12.11 -11.92 9.25
N LEU A 61 12.48 -11.96 7.98
CA LEU A 61 12.07 -10.95 7.00
C LEU A 61 10.55 -11.10 6.72
N VAL A 62 9.81 -10.00 6.76
CA VAL A 62 8.36 -9.97 6.53
C VAL A 62 8.01 -9.26 5.23
N ALA A 63 8.73 -8.19 4.89
CA ALA A 63 8.39 -7.40 3.72
C ALA A 63 9.62 -6.85 3.00
N ILE A 64 9.46 -6.72 1.68
CA ILE A 64 10.35 -6.01 0.78
C ILE A 64 9.53 -5.03 -0.06
N LYS A 65 10.00 -3.79 -0.20
CA LYS A 65 9.37 -2.74 -1.02
C LYS A 65 10.44 -1.94 -1.76
N ASN A 66 10.14 -1.51 -2.99
CA ASN A 66 10.88 -0.44 -3.64
C ASN A 66 10.29 0.90 -3.18
N VAL A 67 11.13 1.83 -2.77
CA VAL A 67 10.71 3.10 -2.18
C VAL A 67 11.61 4.24 -2.64
N ASN A 68 11.10 5.45 -2.60
CA ASN A 68 11.84 6.70 -2.73
C ASN A 68 11.49 7.63 -1.56
N ASP A 69 12.06 8.83 -1.53
CA ASP A 69 11.85 9.79 -0.45
C ASP A 69 10.42 10.37 -0.39
N GLU A 70 9.66 10.23 -1.49
CA GLU A 70 8.28 10.69 -1.62
C GLU A 70 7.25 9.67 -1.09
N ASN A 71 7.72 8.55 -0.58
CA ASN A 71 6.85 7.50 -0.09
C ASN A 71 6.78 7.49 1.44
N ASP A 72 5.67 6.97 1.95
CA ASP A 72 5.50 6.58 3.33
C ASP A 72 5.31 5.06 3.42
N LEU A 73 5.60 4.53 4.57
CA LEU A 73 5.31 3.14 4.93
C LEU A 73 4.16 3.09 5.92
N MET A 74 3.17 2.26 5.64
CA MET A 74 2.18 1.83 6.63
C MET A 74 2.59 0.46 7.15
N ILE A 75 2.90 0.39 8.43
CA ILE A 75 3.31 -0.83 9.12
C ILE A 75 2.19 -1.25 10.04
N ILE A 76 1.73 -2.50 9.89
CA ILE A 76 0.62 -3.07 10.65
C ILE A 76 1.16 -4.26 11.44
N ASN A 77 0.92 -4.30 12.74
CA ASN A 77 1.27 -5.44 13.60
C ASN A 77 0.09 -6.42 13.75
N LYS A 78 0.33 -7.59 14.33
CA LYS A 78 -0.71 -8.61 14.53
C LYS A 78 -1.82 -8.17 15.47
N SER A 79 -1.56 -7.25 16.40
CA SER A 79 -2.59 -6.69 17.29
C SER A 79 -3.43 -5.60 16.64
N GLY A 80 -3.23 -5.30 15.34
CA GLY A 80 -4.00 -4.32 14.57
C GLY A 80 -3.54 -2.87 14.73
N ILE A 81 -2.44 -2.60 15.42
CA ILE A 81 -1.89 -1.25 15.51
C ILE A 81 -1.21 -0.92 14.18
N THR A 82 -1.58 0.20 13.61
CA THR A 82 -1.03 0.72 12.36
C THR A 82 -0.24 1.98 12.64
N ILE A 83 0.97 2.06 12.09
CA ILE A 83 1.78 3.29 12.10
C ILE A 83 2.10 3.72 10.67
N ARG A 84 2.21 5.01 10.45
CA ARG A 84 2.71 5.63 9.22
C ARG A 84 4.07 6.24 9.50
N LEU A 85 5.03 5.99 8.62
CA LEU A 85 6.42 6.41 8.75
C LEU A 85 6.90 6.93 7.40
N ALA A 86 7.44 8.14 7.35
CA ALA A 86 8.05 8.68 6.14
C ALA A 86 9.33 7.91 5.77
N VAL A 87 9.47 7.52 4.51
CA VAL A 87 10.67 6.83 4.02
C VAL A 87 11.90 7.74 4.09
N SER A 88 11.73 9.05 3.90
CA SER A 88 12.79 10.05 4.04
C SER A 88 13.47 10.05 5.39
N GLU A 89 12.76 9.68 6.48
CA GLU A 89 13.31 9.52 7.82
C GLU A 89 14.12 8.23 7.99
N CYS A 90 13.94 7.26 7.07
CA CYS A 90 14.66 6.00 7.12
C CYS A 90 16.04 6.16 6.51
N ARG A 91 17.07 6.07 7.34
CA ARG A 91 18.46 6.16 6.89
C ARG A 91 18.81 5.05 5.89
N VAL A 92 19.49 5.41 4.80
CA VAL A 92 20.10 4.45 3.87
C VAL A 92 21.26 3.74 4.56
N MET A 93 21.29 2.43 4.47
CA MET A 93 22.27 1.57 5.15
C MET A 93 22.71 0.43 4.25
N GLY A 94 23.94 -0.02 4.46
CA GLY A 94 24.50 -1.14 3.73
C GLY A 94 23.64 -2.41 3.84
N ARG A 95 23.59 -3.16 2.74
CA ARG A 95 22.76 -4.36 2.58
C ARG A 95 22.94 -5.41 3.70
N ASN A 96 24.15 -5.59 4.21
CA ASN A 96 24.48 -6.65 5.18
C ASN A 96 24.35 -6.21 6.66
N THR A 97 23.58 -5.17 6.95
CA THR A 97 23.35 -4.70 8.32
C THR A 97 22.05 -5.26 8.93
N GLN A 98 21.87 -5.10 10.24
CA GLN A 98 20.64 -5.47 10.95
C GLN A 98 19.50 -4.45 10.77
N GLY A 99 19.80 -3.27 10.23
CA GLY A 99 18.85 -2.17 10.19
C GLY A 99 18.66 -1.46 11.52
N VAL A 100 17.65 -0.62 11.58
CA VAL A 100 17.23 0.16 12.76
C VAL A 100 15.84 -0.27 13.19
N ARG A 101 15.49 0.04 14.43
CA ARG A 101 14.14 -0.20 14.94
C ARG A 101 13.20 0.85 14.37
N LEU A 102 12.23 0.43 13.57
CA LEU A 102 11.16 1.27 12.99
C LEU A 102 9.99 1.42 13.97
N ILE A 103 9.67 0.35 14.69
CA ILE A 103 8.60 0.32 15.69
C ILE A 103 9.04 -0.48 16.91
N ASN A 104 8.61 -0.06 18.08
CA ASN A 104 8.90 -0.77 19.33
C ASN A 104 7.75 -1.72 19.70
N LEU A 105 7.95 -3.00 19.47
CA LEU A 105 6.98 -4.08 19.71
C LEU A 105 7.23 -4.82 21.05
N SER A 106 8.35 -4.55 21.73
CA SER A 106 8.79 -5.33 22.89
C SER A 106 7.83 -5.32 24.07
N LYS A 107 7.01 -4.25 24.21
CA LYS A 107 6.07 -4.12 25.34
C LYS A 107 4.86 -5.05 25.25
N LYS A 108 4.51 -5.56 24.08
CA LYS A 108 3.30 -6.37 23.83
C LYS A 108 3.58 -7.76 23.28
N ASN A 109 4.85 -8.15 23.18
CA ASN A 109 5.26 -9.41 22.54
C ASN A 109 4.60 -9.60 21.14
N ASP A 110 4.53 -8.51 20.39
CA ASP A 110 3.83 -8.42 19.12
C ASP A 110 4.82 -8.49 17.95
N VAL A 111 4.32 -8.74 16.76
CA VAL A 111 5.13 -8.86 15.55
C VAL A 111 4.48 -8.12 14.38
N ILE A 112 5.27 -7.74 13.39
CA ILE A 112 4.78 -7.14 12.17
C ILE A 112 3.97 -8.17 11.39
N ALA A 113 2.76 -7.78 10.98
CA ALA A 113 1.88 -8.59 10.14
C ALA A 113 2.01 -8.21 8.66
N SER A 114 2.06 -6.90 8.35
CA SER A 114 2.10 -6.41 6.97
C SER A 114 2.77 -5.04 6.87
N VAL A 115 3.28 -4.74 5.67
CA VAL A 115 3.86 -3.44 5.34
C VAL A 115 3.38 -3.03 3.96
N CYS A 116 2.80 -1.83 3.86
CA CYS A 116 2.38 -1.23 2.60
C CYS A 116 3.19 0.04 2.32
N LYS A 117 3.43 0.31 1.05
CA LYS A 117 3.95 1.59 0.56
C LYS A 117 2.77 2.46 0.17
N VAL A 118 2.78 3.71 0.59
CA VAL A 118 1.79 4.73 0.23
C VAL A 118 2.51 6.00 -0.23
N MET A 119 1.82 6.88 -0.92
CA MET A 119 2.35 8.21 -1.20
C MET A 119 2.44 9.02 0.09
N SER A 120 3.36 9.99 0.15
CA SER A 120 3.41 10.88 1.30
C SER A 120 2.11 11.71 1.37
N SER A 121 1.72 12.11 2.59
CA SER A 121 0.50 12.89 2.81
C SER A 121 0.52 14.23 2.08
N GLU A 122 1.69 14.83 1.93
CA GLU A 122 1.85 16.09 1.19
C GLU A 122 1.58 15.90 -0.31
N LEU A 123 2.09 14.81 -0.89
CA LEU A 123 1.84 14.47 -2.30
C LEU A 123 0.40 14.03 -2.55
N GLU A 124 -0.24 13.34 -1.61
CA GLU A 124 -1.66 13.02 -1.68
C GLU A 124 -2.51 14.31 -1.73
N ALA A 125 -2.27 15.25 -0.82
CA ALA A 125 -2.97 16.53 -0.78
C ALA A 125 -2.74 17.35 -2.07
N LEU A 126 -1.52 17.40 -2.58
CA LEU A 126 -1.20 18.07 -3.84
C LEU A 126 -1.87 17.41 -5.05
N ALA A 127 -1.91 16.06 -5.08
CA ALA A 127 -2.58 15.31 -6.13
C ALA A 127 -4.10 15.54 -6.13
N GLU A 128 -4.73 15.57 -4.96
CA GLU A 128 -6.14 15.91 -4.81
C GLU A 128 -6.44 17.36 -5.26
N GLN A 129 -5.60 18.30 -4.88
CA GLN A 129 -5.76 19.70 -5.31
C GLN A 129 -5.68 19.82 -6.82
N LYS A 130 -4.66 19.24 -7.46
CA LYS A 130 -4.53 19.24 -8.92
C LYS A 130 -5.71 18.57 -9.63
N SER A 131 -6.22 17.48 -9.07
CA SER A 131 -7.39 16.79 -9.60
C SER A 131 -8.65 17.67 -9.55
N ARG A 132 -8.86 18.39 -8.45
CA ARG A 132 -9.97 19.35 -8.30
C ARG A 132 -9.84 20.52 -9.27
N GLU A 133 -8.64 21.06 -9.43
CA GLU A 133 -8.37 22.15 -10.39
C GLU A 133 -8.60 21.70 -11.83
N ALA A 134 -8.12 20.51 -12.22
CA ALA A 134 -8.34 19.96 -13.55
C ALA A 134 -9.82 19.70 -13.85
N PHE A 135 -10.57 19.20 -12.87
CA PHE A 135 -12.00 18.99 -12.99
C PHE A 135 -12.77 20.32 -13.12
N ALA A 136 -12.39 21.34 -12.36
CA ALA A 136 -12.98 22.68 -12.46
C ALA A 136 -12.73 23.29 -13.85
N GLN A 137 -11.51 23.20 -14.37
CA GLN A 137 -11.16 23.69 -15.72
C GLN A 137 -11.93 22.93 -16.81
N SER A 138 -12.08 21.62 -16.69
CA SER A 138 -12.84 20.80 -17.63
C SER A 138 -14.32 21.21 -17.66
N ASN A 139 -14.91 21.46 -16.50
CA ASN A 139 -16.30 21.93 -16.40
C ASN A 139 -16.49 23.35 -16.95
N GLU A 140 -15.51 24.22 -16.76
CA GLU A 140 -15.54 25.57 -17.31
C GLU A 140 -15.41 25.56 -18.83
N ALA A 141 -14.52 24.73 -19.39
CA ALA A 141 -14.40 24.53 -20.82
C ALA A 141 -15.70 23.99 -21.44
N PHE A 142 -16.32 22.99 -20.81
CA PHE A 142 -17.61 22.45 -21.25
C PHE A 142 -18.74 23.47 -21.23
N ARG A 143 -18.80 24.32 -20.20
CA ARG A 143 -19.78 25.46 -20.13
C ARG A 143 -19.58 26.46 -21.26
N ASN A 144 -18.34 26.78 -21.57
CA ASN A 144 -17.99 27.73 -22.62
C ASN A 144 -18.32 27.19 -24.04
N GLU A 145 -18.16 25.88 -24.27
CA GLU A 145 -18.48 25.23 -25.55
C GLU A 145 -19.98 25.02 -25.73
N THR A 146 -20.72 24.68 -24.70
CA THR A 146 -22.13 24.31 -24.80
C THR A 146 -23.11 25.47 -24.60
N GLY A 147 -22.63 26.63 -24.08
CA GLY A 147 -23.47 27.79 -23.77
C GLY A 147 -24.57 27.54 -22.72
N ILE A 148 -24.52 26.38 -22.03
CA ILE A 148 -25.49 26.00 -21.01
C ILE A 148 -25.01 26.61 -19.68
N ALA A 149 -25.59 27.73 -19.30
CA ALA A 149 -25.48 28.23 -17.94
C ALA A 149 -26.25 27.26 -17.01
N GLY A 150 -25.54 26.28 -16.51
CA GLY A 150 -26.09 25.31 -15.56
C GLY A 150 -26.17 25.94 -14.16
N ASP A 151 -27.25 26.68 -13.91
CA ASP A 151 -27.68 27.06 -12.57
C ASP A 151 -28.66 25.98 -12.09
N THR A 152 -28.15 24.88 -11.60
CA THR A 152 -28.87 23.98 -10.70
C THR A 152 -27.88 23.25 -9.83
N VAL A 153 -27.32 23.96 -8.85
CA VAL A 153 -26.95 23.33 -7.61
C VAL A 153 -28.29 23.01 -6.92
N VAL A 154 -28.79 21.81 -7.12
CA VAL A 154 -29.91 21.31 -6.32
C VAL A 154 -29.35 21.17 -4.90
N SER A 155 -29.77 22.08 -4.02
CA SER A 155 -29.45 22.02 -2.60
C SER A 155 -29.96 20.71 -2.04
N ASP A 156 -29.25 20.15 -1.06
CA ASP A 156 -29.64 18.87 -0.42
C ASP A 156 -31.05 18.89 0.19
N ASP A 157 -31.66 20.06 0.37
CA ASP A 157 -33.02 20.24 0.83
C ASP A 157 -34.10 19.94 -0.24
N GLU A 158 -33.77 19.96 -1.52
CA GLU A 158 -34.72 19.64 -2.60
C GLU A 158 -34.79 18.13 -2.92
N ARG A 159 -33.82 17.33 -2.47
CA ARG A 159 -33.87 15.88 -2.61
C ARG A 159 -34.91 15.19 -1.73
N ALA A 160 -35.37 15.88 -0.70
CA ALA A 160 -36.37 15.34 0.23
C ALA A 160 -37.82 15.34 -0.28
N ASN A 161 -38.08 15.97 -1.44
CA ASN A 161 -39.44 16.20 -1.94
C ASN A 161 -39.73 15.64 -3.34
N LEU A 162 -38.95 14.66 -3.81
CA LEU A 162 -39.30 13.93 -5.02
C LEU A 162 -40.32 12.85 -4.69
N PRO A 163 -41.44 12.73 -5.42
CA PRO A 163 -42.39 11.66 -5.22
C PRO A 163 -41.73 10.32 -5.57
N ILE A 164 -41.82 9.38 -4.64
CA ILE A 164 -41.40 8.00 -4.85
C ILE A 164 -42.47 7.38 -5.74
N ASP A 165 -42.17 7.15 -7.00
CA ASP A 165 -43.00 6.32 -7.86
C ASP A 165 -42.88 4.86 -7.42
N ASP A 166 -43.88 4.38 -6.70
CA ASP A 166 -44.09 3.00 -6.30
C ASP A 166 -44.57 2.13 -7.49
N GLU A 167 -43.73 1.99 -8.50
CA GLU A 167 -43.98 0.97 -9.56
C GLU A 167 -42.70 0.19 -9.86
N ASN A 168 -42.29 -0.71 -8.97
CA ASN A 168 -41.60 -1.93 -9.34
C ASN A 168 -41.64 -3.01 -8.26
N GLU A 169 -42.86 -3.51 -7.97
CA GLU A 169 -43.02 -4.84 -7.38
C GLU A 169 -42.77 -5.88 -8.49
N ASN A 170 -41.57 -6.45 -8.54
CA ASN A 170 -41.31 -7.83 -8.99
C ASN A 170 -39.79 -8.11 -9.06
N ILE A 171 -39.18 -8.28 -7.91
CA ILE A 171 -37.94 -9.01 -7.82
C ILE A 171 -38.17 -10.20 -6.90
N THR A 172 -38.39 -11.37 -7.49
CA THR A 172 -38.42 -12.64 -6.76
C THR A 172 -37.04 -12.96 -6.19
N PRO A 173 -36.93 -13.44 -4.95
CA PRO A 173 -35.66 -13.88 -4.39
C PRO A 173 -35.14 -15.09 -5.14
N ILE A 174 -33.87 -15.07 -5.50
CA ILE A 174 -33.16 -16.25 -6.03
C ILE A 174 -32.83 -17.13 -4.84
N ASP A 175 -33.45 -18.32 -4.78
CA ASP A 175 -33.11 -19.35 -3.81
C ASP A 175 -31.70 -19.89 -4.10
N PHE A 176 -30.81 -19.72 -3.13
CA PHE A 176 -29.52 -20.41 -3.11
C PHE A 176 -29.75 -21.84 -2.59
N GLU A 177 -29.78 -22.82 -3.47
CA GLU A 177 -29.67 -24.23 -3.08
C GLU A 177 -28.25 -24.53 -2.58
N GLU A 178 -28.14 -24.85 -1.30
CA GLU A 178 -26.98 -25.49 -0.71
C GLU A 178 -26.85 -26.93 -1.26
N THR A 179 -25.86 -27.16 -2.09
CA THR A 179 -25.47 -28.55 -2.45
C THR A 179 -24.59 -29.12 -1.37
N GLU A 180 -25.17 -29.88 -0.46
CA GLU A 180 -24.43 -30.85 0.37
C GLU A 180 -23.78 -31.90 -0.54
N ASN A 181 -22.47 -31.97 -0.52
CA ASN A 181 -21.72 -33.05 -1.12
C ASN A 181 -21.28 -34.04 -0.04
N ASP A 182 -22.12 -35.06 0.15
CA ASP A 182 -21.73 -36.32 0.77
C ASP A 182 -20.71 -37.03 -0.12
N ASN A 183 -19.56 -37.34 0.41
CA ASN A 183 -18.71 -38.38 -0.13
C ASN A 183 -18.14 -39.28 0.98
N GLN A 184 -18.54 -40.50 0.87
CA GLN A 184 -18.08 -41.70 1.60
C GLN A 184 -16.57 -41.95 1.50
#